data_bfbdfeacdc0d9593037490bda87095e1
#
_entry.id   bfbdfeacdc0d9593037490bda87095e1
#
_cell.length_a   1.000
_cell.length_b   1.000
_cell.length_c   1.000
_cell.angle_alpha   90.00
_cell.angle_beta   90.00
_cell.angle_gamma   90.00
#
_symmetry.space_group_name_H-M   'P 1'
#
loop_
_entity.id
_entity.type
_entity.pdbx_description
1 polymer ?
#
loop_
_entity_poly.entity_id
_entity_poly.type
_entity_poly.pdbx_seq_one_letter_code
_entity_poly.pdbx_strand_id
1 'polypeptide(L)'
;NSPLLLQVKGGRTNDKLTAFKKKIAPLLTELTNLSNSLNSKDLNDTIEETDIAARLANVNMQLSEEAIRYVKENPNEEASVVLIQSFFSDPDDTRKIDELLALLNPRLKDFYLVKELEQYSARAKRTALGAEAPDFSVRNIYGNTVSLDSFPQKYLLLTFTAPWCDMCQTEDLYLDKVAMKYPK
;
A
#
# COMPACT_ATOMS: atom_id res chain seq x y z
N ASN A 1 18.37 6.35 12.59
CA ASN A 1 18.46 4.91 12.32
C ASN A 1 17.20 4.47 11.61
N SER A 2 17.25 4.39 10.27
CA SER A 2 16.12 3.87 9.49
C SER A 2 15.94 2.36 9.77
N PRO A 3 14.71 1.87 10.06
CA PRO A 3 14.42 0.44 10.18
C PRO A 3 14.86 -0.36 8.95
N LEU A 4 14.92 0.27 7.78
CA LEU A 4 15.38 -0.33 6.51
C LEU A 4 16.87 -0.74 6.54
N LEU A 5 17.67 -0.15 7.44
CA LEU A 5 19.10 -0.45 7.60
C LEU A 5 19.38 -1.50 8.68
N LEU A 6 18.36 -2.01 9.39
CA LEU A 6 18.53 -3.09 10.35
C LEU A 6 19.04 -4.35 9.64
N GLN A 7 20.18 -4.85 10.12
CA GLN A 7 20.72 -6.13 9.67
C GLN A 7 20.22 -7.23 10.62
N VAL A 8 19.41 -8.13 10.09
CA VAL A 8 19.01 -9.34 10.81
C VAL A 8 19.98 -10.44 10.43
N LYS A 9 20.62 -11.05 11.42
CA LYS A 9 21.55 -12.18 11.22
C LYS A 9 20.85 -13.50 11.51
N GLY A 10 21.19 -14.51 10.73
CA GLY A 10 20.74 -15.89 10.90
C GLY A 10 19.53 -16.26 10.03
N GLY A 11 19.65 -17.41 9.40
CA GLY A 11 18.69 -17.96 8.46
C GLY A 11 18.89 -17.48 7.02
N ARG A 12 18.75 -18.44 6.08
CA ARG A 12 19.00 -18.23 4.65
C ARG A 12 18.20 -17.05 4.08
N THR A 13 16.94 -16.93 4.45
CA THR A 13 16.04 -15.85 4.00
C THR A 13 16.56 -14.49 4.45
N ASN A 14 16.96 -14.34 5.72
CA ASN A 14 17.49 -13.09 6.26
C ASN A 14 18.83 -12.70 5.61
N ASP A 15 19.69 -13.67 5.34
CA ASP A 15 20.98 -13.41 4.67
C ASP A 15 20.75 -12.91 3.24
N LYS A 16 19.80 -13.48 2.51
CA LYS A 16 19.39 -13.04 1.18
C LYS A 16 18.79 -11.62 1.19
N LEU A 17 17.90 -11.33 2.12
CA LEU A 17 17.31 -9.99 2.28
C LEU A 17 18.38 -8.96 2.67
N THR A 18 19.34 -9.33 3.51
CA THR A 18 20.46 -8.45 3.89
C THR A 18 21.35 -8.14 2.68
N ALA A 19 21.65 -9.14 1.83
CA ALA A 19 22.39 -8.94 0.59
C ALA A 19 21.64 -8.02 -0.38
N PHE A 20 20.32 -8.23 -0.54
CA PHE A 20 19.49 -7.35 -1.35
C PHE A 20 19.48 -5.90 -0.82
N LYS A 21 19.26 -5.71 0.49
CA LYS A 21 19.31 -4.38 1.12
C LYS A 21 20.64 -3.67 0.90
N LYS A 22 21.78 -4.38 0.98
CA LYS A 22 23.09 -3.80 0.68
C LYS A 22 23.20 -3.33 -0.76
N LYS A 23 22.64 -4.08 -1.71
CA LYS A 23 22.62 -3.73 -3.14
C LYS A 23 21.86 -2.44 -3.39
N ILE A 24 20.69 -2.26 -2.77
CA ILE A 24 19.83 -1.09 -2.95
C ILE A 24 20.10 0.06 -1.98
N ALA A 25 21.11 -0.07 -1.09
CA ALA A 25 21.42 0.92 -0.07
C ALA A 25 21.62 2.36 -0.61
N PRO A 26 22.28 2.58 -1.77
CA PRO A 26 22.39 3.93 -2.34
C PRO A 26 21.02 4.54 -2.66
N LEU A 27 20.11 3.77 -3.25
CA LEU A 27 18.74 4.22 -3.57
C LEU A 27 17.92 4.53 -2.30
N LEU A 28 18.05 3.69 -1.26
CA LEU A 28 17.39 3.94 0.03
C LEU A 28 17.93 5.22 0.70
N THR A 29 19.22 5.49 0.58
CA THR A 29 19.81 6.73 1.10
C THR A 29 19.28 7.95 0.35
N GLU A 30 19.23 7.88 -0.98
CA GLU A 30 18.67 8.95 -1.81
C GLU A 30 17.19 9.19 -1.50
N LEU A 31 16.37 8.14 -1.38
CA LEU A 31 14.96 8.20 -0.99
C LEU A 31 14.80 8.94 0.34
N THR A 32 15.62 8.58 1.34
CA THR A 32 15.58 9.20 2.67
C THR A 32 15.93 10.68 2.60
N ASN A 33 16.98 11.04 1.86
CA ASN A 33 17.42 12.43 1.70
C ASN A 33 16.35 13.28 1.00
N LEU A 34 15.75 12.78 -0.08
CA LEU A 34 14.69 13.47 -0.81
C LEU A 34 13.43 13.65 0.06
N SER A 35 13.03 12.61 0.80
CA SER A 35 11.90 12.69 1.74
C SER A 35 12.13 13.72 2.85
N ASN A 36 13.35 13.76 3.41
CA ASN A 36 13.70 14.75 4.41
C ASN A 36 13.69 16.18 3.82
N SER A 37 14.12 16.35 2.56
CA SER A 37 14.09 17.64 1.90
C SER A 37 12.66 18.16 1.72
N LEU A 38 11.71 17.30 1.36
CA LEU A 38 10.29 17.67 1.29
C LEU A 38 9.72 18.08 2.64
N ASN A 39 10.08 17.37 3.71
CA ASN A 39 9.55 17.62 5.04
C ASN A 39 10.18 18.85 5.74
N SER A 40 11.34 19.32 5.30
CA SER A 40 12.12 20.40 5.96
C SER A 40 11.95 21.77 5.33
N LYS A 41 11.26 21.90 4.21
CA LYS A 41 11.11 23.15 3.48
C LYS A 41 9.77 23.81 3.76
N ASP A 42 9.82 25.15 3.94
CA ASP A 42 8.64 25.98 3.76
C ASP A 42 8.19 25.85 2.31
N LEU A 43 7.00 25.30 2.13
CA LEU A 43 6.36 24.90 0.85
C LEU A 43 6.06 26.09 -0.08
N ASN A 44 7.00 27.01 -0.29
CA ASN A 44 6.80 28.22 -1.09
C ASN A 44 7.47 28.18 -2.48
N ASP A 45 8.25 27.14 -2.80
CA ASP A 45 8.90 26.99 -4.10
C ASP A 45 8.37 25.75 -4.84
N THR A 46 7.31 25.94 -5.61
CA THR A 46 6.60 24.90 -6.39
C THR A 46 7.50 24.20 -7.43
N ILE A 47 8.54 24.85 -7.92
CA ILE A 47 9.44 24.28 -8.95
C ILE A 47 10.35 23.24 -8.30
N GLU A 48 10.93 23.57 -7.14
CA GLU A 48 11.82 22.66 -6.42
C GLU A 48 11.08 21.45 -5.85
N GLU A 49 9.84 21.62 -5.39
CA GLU A 49 8.95 20.53 -4.98
C GLU A 49 8.66 19.56 -6.13
N THR A 50 8.38 20.09 -7.32
CA THR A 50 8.12 19.28 -8.51
C THR A 50 9.36 18.46 -8.90
N ASP A 51 10.56 19.03 -8.81
CA ASP A 51 11.80 18.31 -9.08
C ASP A 51 12.05 17.20 -8.06
N ILE A 52 11.88 17.48 -6.77
CA ILE A 52 12.01 16.47 -5.70
C ILE A 52 10.99 15.35 -5.89
N ALA A 53 9.74 15.67 -6.21
CA ALA A 53 8.69 14.68 -6.47
C ALA A 53 9.03 13.78 -7.66
N ALA A 54 9.54 14.35 -8.76
CA ALA A 54 9.97 13.59 -9.92
C ALA A 54 11.16 12.65 -9.60
N ARG A 55 12.12 13.13 -8.81
CA ARG A 55 13.25 12.32 -8.36
C ARG A 55 12.82 11.20 -7.40
N LEU A 56 11.89 11.46 -6.49
CA LEU A 56 11.30 10.43 -5.62
C LEU A 56 10.60 9.35 -6.44
N ALA A 57 9.81 9.74 -7.43
CA ALA A 57 9.15 8.79 -8.33
C ALA A 57 10.18 7.90 -9.07
N ASN A 58 11.27 8.51 -9.57
CA ASN A 58 12.34 7.78 -10.26
C ASN A 58 13.06 6.79 -9.32
N VAL A 59 13.41 7.21 -8.10
CA VAL A 59 14.05 6.32 -7.12
C VAL A 59 13.14 5.17 -6.73
N ASN A 60 11.84 5.43 -6.50
CA ASN A 60 10.86 4.38 -6.22
C ASN A 60 10.71 3.40 -7.40
N MET A 61 10.73 3.89 -8.64
CA MET A 61 10.72 3.04 -9.83
C MET A 61 11.96 2.13 -9.88
N GLN A 62 13.16 2.67 -9.65
CA GLN A 62 14.40 1.88 -9.63
C GLN A 62 14.40 0.83 -8.51
N LEU A 63 13.90 1.17 -7.32
CA LEU A 63 13.74 0.22 -6.21
C LEU A 63 12.79 -0.93 -6.58
N SER A 64 11.67 -0.61 -7.22
CA SER A 64 10.71 -1.60 -7.70
C SER A 64 11.30 -2.50 -8.79
N GLU A 65 12.06 -1.94 -9.72
CA GLU A 65 12.77 -2.71 -10.77
C GLU A 65 13.79 -3.68 -10.19
N GLU A 66 14.56 -3.25 -9.18
CA GLU A 66 15.51 -4.12 -8.49
C GLU A 66 14.79 -5.28 -7.75
N ALA A 67 13.66 -5.00 -7.11
CA ALA A 67 12.85 -6.03 -6.46
C ALA A 67 12.27 -7.01 -7.49
N ILE A 68 11.73 -6.55 -8.61
CA ILE A 68 11.23 -7.38 -9.71
C ILE A 68 12.36 -8.27 -10.26
N ARG A 69 13.54 -7.69 -10.50
CA ARG A 69 14.69 -8.43 -10.99
C ARG A 69 15.06 -9.55 -10.02
N TYR A 70 15.14 -9.24 -8.73
CA TYR A 70 15.46 -10.25 -7.72
C TYR A 70 14.47 -11.41 -7.74
N VAL A 71 13.15 -11.12 -7.77
CA VAL A 71 12.10 -12.14 -7.80
C VAL A 71 12.24 -13.04 -9.02
N LYS A 72 12.47 -12.46 -10.20
CA LYS A 72 12.67 -13.21 -11.46
C LYS A 72 13.91 -14.13 -11.42
N GLU A 73 15.00 -13.66 -10.82
CA GLU A 73 16.25 -14.42 -10.71
C GLU A 73 16.20 -15.46 -9.59
N ASN A 74 15.32 -15.30 -8.60
CA ASN A 74 15.24 -16.13 -7.40
C ASN A 74 13.81 -16.66 -7.11
N PRO A 75 13.12 -17.30 -8.07
CA PRO A 75 11.72 -17.72 -7.90
C PRO A 75 11.52 -18.81 -6.85
N ASN A 76 12.62 -19.41 -6.36
CA ASN A 76 12.63 -20.50 -5.38
C ASN A 76 12.87 -20.03 -3.94
N GLU A 77 13.07 -18.73 -3.72
CA GLU A 77 13.49 -18.19 -2.43
C GLU A 77 12.33 -17.51 -1.70
N GLU A 78 12.16 -17.80 -0.42
CA GLU A 78 11.19 -17.11 0.44
C GLU A 78 11.43 -15.59 0.49
N ALA A 79 12.70 -15.18 0.35
CA ALA A 79 13.06 -13.76 0.26
C ALA A 79 12.33 -13.04 -0.89
N SER A 80 12.07 -13.72 -2.02
CA SER A 80 11.29 -13.17 -3.12
C SER A 80 9.85 -12.84 -2.70
N VAL A 81 9.23 -13.69 -1.90
CA VAL A 81 7.87 -13.46 -1.37
C VAL A 81 7.86 -12.24 -0.43
N VAL A 82 8.86 -12.12 0.44
CA VAL A 82 9.00 -10.97 1.35
C VAL A 82 9.17 -9.67 0.56
N LEU A 83 9.93 -9.69 -0.54
CA LEU A 83 10.12 -8.51 -1.39
C LEU A 83 8.82 -8.16 -2.14
N ILE A 84 8.05 -9.13 -2.61
CA ILE A 84 6.73 -8.88 -3.22
C ILE A 84 5.85 -8.14 -2.22
N GLN A 85 5.75 -8.60 -0.98
CA GLN A 85 4.99 -7.94 0.06
C GLN A 85 5.49 -6.51 0.32
N SER A 86 6.81 -6.34 0.43
CA SER A 86 7.40 -5.06 0.85
C SER A 86 7.30 -3.95 -0.19
N PHE A 87 7.26 -4.31 -1.48
CA PHE A 87 7.33 -3.34 -2.58
C PHE A 87 6.05 -3.18 -3.38
N PHE A 88 5.12 -4.14 -3.30
CA PHE A 88 3.96 -4.17 -4.20
C PHE A 88 2.61 -4.30 -3.50
N SER A 89 2.55 -4.11 -2.17
CA SER A 89 1.27 -4.12 -1.42
C SER A 89 0.51 -2.81 -1.58
N ASP A 90 0.10 -2.51 -2.82
CA ASP A 90 -0.76 -1.39 -3.15
C ASP A 90 -2.22 -1.89 -3.22
N PRO A 91 -3.14 -1.37 -2.38
CA PRO A 91 -4.54 -1.80 -2.40
C PRO A 91 -5.27 -1.37 -3.68
N ASP A 92 -4.82 -0.31 -4.35
CA ASP A 92 -5.44 0.21 -5.55
C ASP A 92 -4.98 -0.53 -6.82
N ASP A 93 -3.79 -1.18 -6.77
CA ASP A 93 -3.28 -1.97 -7.89
C ASP A 93 -2.54 -3.26 -7.46
N THR A 94 -3.27 -4.35 -7.40
CA THR A 94 -2.72 -5.66 -7.06
C THR A 94 -2.20 -6.47 -8.26
N ARG A 95 -2.25 -5.92 -9.48
CA ARG A 95 -1.81 -6.65 -10.70
C ARG A 95 -0.37 -7.10 -10.60
N LYS A 96 0.50 -6.25 -10.03
CA LYS A 96 1.92 -6.58 -9.87
C LYS A 96 2.16 -7.71 -8.87
N ILE A 97 1.38 -7.78 -7.78
CA ILE A 97 1.41 -8.92 -6.86
C ILE A 97 1.10 -10.21 -7.61
N ASP A 98 -0.03 -10.25 -8.35
CA ASP A 98 -0.45 -11.45 -9.06
C ASP A 98 0.58 -11.90 -10.10
N GLU A 99 1.12 -10.96 -10.88
CA GLU A 99 2.18 -11.24 -11.86
C GLU A 99 3.41 -11.86 -11.21
N LEU A 100 3.86 -11.32 -10.08
CA LEU A 100 5.08 -11.79 -9.42
C LEU A 100 4.86 -13.10 -8.66
N LEU A 101 3.69 -13.29 -8.04
CA LEU A 101 3.32 -14.56 -7.41
C LEU A 101 3.26 -15.71 -8.44
N ALA A 102 2.80 -15.42 -9.66
CA ALA A 102 2.75 -16.39 -10.75
C ALA A 102 4.14 -16.86 -11.21
N LEU A 103 5.19 -16.06 -10.99
CA LEU A 103 6.59 -16.43 -11.31
C LEU A 103 7.22 -17.35 -10.28
N LEU A 104 6.66 -17.43 -9.06
CA LEU A 104 7.25 -18.20 -7.98
C LEU A 104 7.13 -19.70 -8.23
N ASN A 105 8.12 -20.45 -7.73
CA ASN A 105 8.09 -21.90 -7.79
C ASN A 105 6.87 -22.44 -7.02
N PRO A 106 6.12 -23.42 -7.59
CA PRO A 106 4.94 -24.00 -6.97
C PRO A 106 5.14 -24.53 -5.54
N ARG A 107 6.34 -24.95 -5.15
CA ARG A 107 6.65 -25.39 -3.79
C ARG A 107 6.52 -24.28 -2.72
N LEU A 108 6.54 -23.00 -3.12
CA LEU A 108 6.31 -21.88 -2.22
C LEU A 108 4.81 -21.59 -1.99
N LYS A 109 3.88 -22.27 -2.70
CA LYS A 109 2.43 -22.07 -2.54
C LYS A 109 1.93 -22.31 -1.11
N ASP A 110 2.61 -23.19 -0.38
CA ASP A 110 2.25 -23.47 1.03
C ASP A 110 2.93 -22.53 2.04
N PHE A 111 3.81 -21.67 1.57
CA PHE A 111 4.39 -20.63 2.41
C PHE A 111 3.30 -19.63 2.80
N TYR A 112 3.15 -19.41 4.12
CA TYR A 112 2.02 -18.65 4.65
C TYR A 112 1.87 -17.25 4.03
N LEU A 113 3.01 -16.61 3.76
CA LEU A 113 3.03 -15.27 3.19
C LEU A 113 2.50 -15.20 1.74
N VAL A 114 2.65 -16.28 0.97
CA VAL A 114 2.03 -16.39 -0.37
C VAL A 114 0.51 -16.41 -0.23
N LYS A 115 -0.01 -17.22 0.71
CA LYS A 115 -1.47 -17.29 0.97
C LYS A 115 -2.02 -15.94 1.46
N GLU A 116 -1.27 -15.23 2.30
CA GLU A 116 -1.64 -13.88 2.74
C GLU A 116 -1.70 -12.88 1.58
N LEU A 117 -0.73 -12.91 0.68
CA LEU A 117 -0.69 -12.02 -0.50
C LEU A 117 -1.80 -12.35 -1.50
N GLU A 118 -2.11 -13.63 -1.72
CA GLU A 118 -3.25 -14.06 -2.55
C GLU A 118 -4.56 -13.56 -1.96
N GLN A 119 -4.76 -13.70 -0.64
CA GLN A 119 -5.95 -13.19 0.05
C GLN A 119 -6.01 -11.66 0.03
N TYR A 120 -4.88 -10.99 0.18
CA TYR A 120 -4.78 -9.53 0.07
C TYR A 120 -5.24 -9.06 -1.31
N SER A 121 -4.68 -9.64 -2.39
CA SER A 121 -5.09 -9.33 -3.76
C SER A 121 -6.57 -9.61 -4.00
N ALA A 122 -7.08 -10.74 -3.53
CA ALA A 122 -8.49 -11.09 -3.67
C ALA A 122 -9.41 -10.10 -2.94
N ARG A 123 -9.04 -9.64 -1.73
CA ARG A 123 -9.81 -8.62 -0.99
C ARG A 123 -9.79 -7.27 -1.71
N ALA A 124 -8.62 -6.80 -2.14
CA ALA A 124 -8.47 -5.52 -2.84
C ALA A 124 -9.29 -5.48 -4.13
N LYS A 125 -9.30 -6.56 -4.92
CA LYS A 125 -10.12 -6.67 -6.14
C LYS A 125 -11.62 -6.55 -5.88
N ARG A 126 -12.10 -6.99 -4.73
CA ARG A 126 -13.52 -6.89 -4.36
C ARG A 126 -13.97 -5.44 -4.10
N THR A 127 -13.03 -4.56 -3.79
CA THR A 127 -13.29 -3.14 -3.48
C THR A 127 -12.63 -2.20 -4.49
N ALA A 128 -12.11 -2.75 -5.60
CA ALA A 128 -11.48 -1.95 -6.65
C ALA A 128 -12.48 -1.02 -7.34
N LEU A 129 -11.96 0.04 -7.94
CA LEU A 129 -12.77 0.97 -8.73
C LEU A 129 -13.55 0.23 -9.83
N GLY A 130 -14.87 0.42 -9.86
CA GLY A 130 -15.77 -0.24 -10.78
C GLY A 130 -16.24 -1.65 -10.37
N ALA A 131 -15.75 -2.18 -9.23
CA ALA A 131 -16.29 -3.40 -8.67
C ALA A 131 -17.66 -3.16 -8.02
N GLU A 132 -18.49 -4.20 -7.97
CA GLU A 132 -19.73 -4.17 -7.19
C GLU A 132 -19.37 -4.08 -5.70
N ALA A 133 -19.96 -3.10 -5.01
CA ALA A 133 -19.70 -2.88 -3.58
C ALA A 133 -20.09 -4.14 -2.78
N PRO A 134 -19.21 -4.67 -1.93
CA PRO A 134 -19.56 -5.78 -1.05
C PRO A 134 -20.69 -5.38 -0.12
N ASP A 135 -21.70 -6.25 -0.01
CA ASP A 135 -22.78 -6.03 0.96
C ASP A 135 -22.23 -6.07 2.40
N PHE A 136 -22.87 -5.33 3.28
CA PHE A 136 -22.58 -5.32 4.69
C PHE A 136 -23.87 -5.32 5.53
N SER A 137 -23.77 -5.82 6.73
CA SER A 137 -24.84 -5.76 7.73
C SER A 137 -24.22 -5.42 9.08
N VAL A 138 -24.50 -4.23 9.58
CA VAL A 138 -23.96 -3.70 10.84
C VAL A 138 -25.07 -3.18 11.74
N ARG A 139 -24.83 -3.15 13.05
CA ARG A 139 -25.77 -2.49 13.99
C ARG A 139 -25.34 -1.04 14.22
N ASN A 140 -26.27 -0.13 14.06
CA ASN A 140 -26.05 1.27 14.41
C ASN A 140 -26.11 1.50 15.94
N ILE A 141 -25.84 2.74 16.38
CA ILE A 141 -25.84 3.13 17.81
C ILE A 141 -27.21 2.93 18.48
N TYR A 142 -28.29 2.83 17.71
CA TYR A 142 -29.66 2.59 18.23
C TYR A 142 -30.03 1.11 18.22
N GLY A 143 -29.09 0.21 17.87
CA GLY A 143 -29.30 -1.24 17.80
C GLY A 143 -30.00 -1.73 16.54
N ASN A 144 -30.35 -0.87 15.60
CA ASN A 144 -30.98 -1.24 14.33
C ASN A 144 -29.94 -1.78 13.35
N THR A 145 -30.33 -2.81 12.59
CA THR A 145 -29.50 -3.34 11.50
C THR A 145 -29.52 -2.39 10.30
N VAL A 146 -28.36 -2.10 9.73
CA VAL A 146 -28.15 -1.26 8.56
C VAL A 146 -27.33 -2.04 7.53
N SER A 147 -27.76 -2.00 6.28
CA SER A 147 -27.09 -2.62 5.12
C SER A 147 -27.04 -1.62 3.96
N LEU A 148 -26.45 -2.01 2.83
CA LEU A 148 -26.47 -1.17 1.61
C LEU A 148 -27.91 -0.84 1.18
N ASP A 149 -28.84 -1.81 1.27
CA ASP A 149 -30.25 -1.63 0.90
C ASP A 149 -31.01 -0.66 1.81
N SER A 150 -30.42 -0.31 2.96
CA SER A 150 -31.00 0.72 3.85
C SER A 150 -30.90 2.14 3.27
N PHE A 151 -30.16 2.32 2.17
CA PHE A 151 -29.90 3.59 1.50
C PHE A 151 -30.39 3.58 0.07
N PRO A 152 -31.66 3.98 -0.20
CA PRO A 152 -32.25 3.91 -1.54
C PRO A 152 -31.75 5.00 -2.51
N GLN A 153 -30.76 5.80 -2.11
CA GLN A 153 -30.22 6.89 -2.90
C GLN A 153 -29.38 6.36 -4.07
N LYS A 154 -29.33 7.14 -5.15
CA LYS A 154 -28.55 6.78 -6.36
C LYS A 154 -27.04 6.71 -6.10
N TYR A 155 -26.53 7.50 -5.15
CA TYR A 155 -25.13 7.55 -4.77
C TYR A 155 -25.04 7.43 -3.25
N LEU A 156 -24.10 6.65 -2.78
CA LEU A 156 -23.76 6.46 -1.37
C LEU A 156 -22.27 6.74 -1.18
N LEU A 157 -21.95 7.68 -0.29
CA LEU A 157 -20.58 7.89 0.18
C LEU A 157 -20.42 7.19 1.53
N LEU A 158 -19.58 6.17 1.56
CA LEU A 158 -19.22 5.44 2.78
C LEU A 158 -17.85 5.91 3.27
N THR A 159 -17.80 6.44 4.48
CA THR A 159 -16.55 6.89 5.11
C THR A 159 -16.24 6.06 6.35
N PHE A 160 -14.94 5.79 6.56
CA PHE A 160 -14.45 5.11 7.76
C PHE A 160 -13.76 6.15 8.64
N THR A 161 -14.28 6.35 9.84
CA THR A 161 -13.80 7.36 10.78
C THR A 161 -13.58 6.77 12.17
N ALA A 162 -12.80 7.47 13.02
CA ALA A 162 -12.59 7.08 14.40
C ALA A 162 -12.46 8.32 15.29
N PRO A 163 -12.96 8.30 16.56
CA PRO A 163 -12.92 9.45 17.47
C PRO A 163 -11.51 9.98 17.77
N TRP A 164 -10.50 9.13 17.64
CA TRP A 164 -9.09 9.48 17.89
C TRP A 164 -8.32 9.91 16.63
N CYS A 165 -9.01 10.05 15.49
CA CYS A 165 -8.41 10.40 14.22
C CYS A 165 -8.63 11.90 13.94
N ASP A 166 -7.65 12.75 14.27
CA ASP A 166 -7.75 14.20 14.08
C ASP A 166 -7.97 14.60 12.62
N MET A 167 -7.35 13.89 11.67
CA MET A 167 -7.58 14.11 10.23
C MET A 167 -9.01 13.80 9.84
N CYS A 168 -9.58 12.72 10.37
CA CYS A 168 -10.98 12.34 10.09
C CYS A 168 -11.96 13.41 10.57
N GLN A 169 -11.72 14.02 11.73
CA GLN A 169 -12.55 15.13 12.24
C GLN A 169 -12.49 16.37 11.33
N THR A 170 -11.31 16.62 10.72
CA THR A 170 -11.17 17.70 9.74
C THR A 170 -11.93 17.39 8.46
N GLU A 171 -11.91 16.14 8.00
CA GLU A 171 -12.64 15.69 6.81
C GLU A 171 -14.16 15.78 7.01
N ASP A 172 -14.68 15.50 8.21
CA ASP A 172 -16.12 15.60 8.52
C ASP A 172 -16.68 16.99 8.19
N LEU A 173 -15.89 18.06 8.39
CA LEU A 173 -16.31 19.43 8.03
C LEU A 173 -16.46 19.63 6.51
N TYR A 174 -15.71 18.88 5.70
CA TYR A 174 -15.86 18.91 4.24
C TYR A 174 -17.05 18.06 3.80
N LEU A 175 -17.29 16.93 4.46
CA LEU A 175 -18.42 16.05 4.18
C LEU A 175 -19.76 16.76 4.46
N ASP A 176 -19.84 17.56 5.52
CA ASP A 176 -21.01 18.39 5.80
C ASP A 176 -21.31 19.37 4.66
N LYS A 177 -20.28 20.02 4.10
CA LYS A 177 -20.45 20.91 2.93
C LYS A 177 -20.93 20.15 1.70
N VAL A 178 -20.44 18.93 1.47
CA VAL A 178 -20.89 18.07 0.36
C VAL A 178 -22.36 17.69 0.58
N ALA A 179 -22.74 17.28 1.79
CA ALA A 179 -24.12 16.92 2.12
C ALA A 179 -25.09 18.10 1.92
N MET A 180 -24.67 19.33 2.28
CA MET A 180 -25.46 20.55 2.06
C MET A 180 -25.63 20.87 0.56
N LYS A 181 -24.60 20.59 -0.26
CA LYS A 181 -24.63 20.86 -1.71
C LYS A 181 -25.48 19.85 -2.49
N TYR A 182 -25.61 18.64 -1.98
CA TYR A 182 -26.36 17.55 -2.61
C TYR A 182 -27.42 17.03 -1.64
N PRO A 183 -28.50 17.84 -1.37
CA PRO A 183 -29.59 17.40 -0.50
C PRO A 183 -30.30 16.19 -1.10
N LYS A 184 -30.88 15.36 -0.23
CA LYS A 184 -31.60 14.13 -0.59
C LYS A 184 -32.79 14.39 -1.50
#